data_94d68fb583786c46dc66633157884295
#
_entry.id   94d68fb583786c46dc66633157884295
#
_cell.length_a   1.000
_cell.length_b   1.000
_cell.length_c   1.000
_cell.angle_alpha   90.00
_cell.angle_beta   90.00
_cell.angle_gamma   90.00
#
_symmetry.space_group_name_H-M   'P 1'
#
loop_
_entity.id
_entity.type
_entity.pdbx_description
1 polymer ?
#
loop_
_entity_poly.entity_id
_entity_poly.type
_entity_poly.pdbx_seq_one_letter_code
_entity_poly.pdbx_strand_id
1 'polypeptide(L)'
;DAVAYAVDEAKRKAESNTMDALDENLPYEVEESDWNWTALAKTANQRWGLNLRDRDLKKVGRDNVADLLIKQAHEAIDKVDLSNGAVFLEKRFGLLTMQAWLKSKFGIEVELDQIEELEPTALKAKVRELATSAYDTKEAEYPVMVGLMRYSNNADNARLEREPLVDWAQQRLSGDIQLDDLRSKQREEVREILVAHSVESQKRSFKLQAEADQLFDRLFGPQGTATQDDSLSSSDVESVRNEVANWLNANLDKPLDLPATKTIDRNTLQREVDNAIEDRFHPEMRRMERLLLLDLVDAAWKDHLLAMDHLRSSIGLAGYAQKDPKVEYKREGMEFFNTMWLSLGERITDMIFRMEEFPEDFVGSTWVGGAEEHKQAASAGQYDDSSSSANDGAEPERLKPIRNRG
;
A
#
# COMPACT_ATOMS: atom_id res chain seq x y z
N ASP A 1 31.11 17.17 14.44
CA ASP A 1 31.29 16.03 15.36
C ASP A 1 30.80 14.71 14.80
N ALA A 2 29.59 14.60 14.23
CA ALA A 2 29.07 13.34 13.68
C ALA A 2 29.80 12.87 12.42
N VAL A 3 30.25 13.79 11.56
CA VAL A 3 31.08 13.45 10.38
C VAL A 3 32.44 12.91 10.84
N ALA A 4 33.08 13.58 11.82
CA ALA A 4 34.33 13.12 12.38
C ALA A 4 34.19 11.73 13.02
N TYR A 5 33.11 11.50 13.77
CA TYR A 5 32.78 10.19 14.35
C TYR A 5 32.59 9.11 13.28
N ALA A 6 31.86 9.41 12.20
CA ALA A 6 31.63 8.47 11.10
C ALA A 6 32.95 8.11 10.37
N VAL A 7 33.83 9.09 10.16
CA VAL A 7 35.15 8.87 9.59
C VAL A 7 36.02 8.01 10.48
N ASP A 8 36.07 8.30 11.79
CA ASP A 8 36.83 7.51 12.76
C ASP A 8 36.33 6.07 12.85
N GLU A 9 35.01 5.86 12.85
CA GLU A 9 34.42 4.53 12.86
C GLU A 9 34.69 3.75 11.57
N ALA A 10 34.65 4.44 10.42
CA ALA A 10 35.00 3.85 9.14
C ALA A 10 36.49 3.43 9.09
N LYS A 11 37.38 4.24 9.67
CA LYS A 11 38.82 3.90 9.79
C LYS A 11 39.05 2.69 10.69
N ARG A 12 38.42 2.61 11.85
CA ARG A 12 38.50 1.44 12.75
C ARG A 12 38.00 0.16 12.06
N LYS A 13 36.88 0.25 11.33
CA LYS A 13 36.38 -0.87 10.54
C LYS A 13 37.32 -1.26 9.40
N ALA A 14 38.00 -0.31 8.78
CA ALA A 14 38.98 -0.58 7.74
C ALA A 14 40.21 -1.32 8.31
N GLU A 15 40.66 -0.95 9.50
CA GLU A 15 41.74 -1.66 10.22
C GLU A 15 41.36 -3.12 10.51
N SER A 16 40.19 -3.35 11.15
CA SER A 16 39.70 -4.71 11.43
C SER A 16 39.55 -5.53 10.16
N ASN A 17 38.88 -4.99 9.16
CA ASN A 17 38.65 -5.68 7.87
C ASN A 17 39.96 -5.98 7.12
N THR A 18 41.01 -5.16 7.30
CA THR A 18 42.33 -5.41 6.70
C THR A 18 43.01 -6.59 7.38
N MET A 19 42.94 -6.67 8.70
CA MET A 19 43.49 -7.79 9.44
C MET A 19 42.78 -9.09 9.10
N ASP A 20 41.45 -9.09 9.06
CA ASP A 20 40.64 -10.26 8.67
C ASP A 20 41.03 -10.72 7.24
N ALA A 21 41.14 -9.79 6.28
CA ALA A 21 41.54 -10.11 4.91
C ALA A 21 42.96 -10.67 4.79
N LEU A 22 43.87 -10.21 5.64
CA LEU A 22 45.23 -10.75 5.70
C LEU A 22 45.23 -12.16 6.27
N ASP A 23 44.53 -12.40 7.34
CA ASP A 23 44.46 -13.72 7.97
C ASP A 23 43.77 -14.75 7.05
N GLU A 24 42.80 -14.32 6.26
CA GLU A 24 42.11 -15.16 5.29
C GLU A 24 42.98 -15.49 4.07
N ASN A 25 43.73 -14.53 3.54
CA ASN A 25 44.48 -14.68 2.27
C ASN A 25 45.95 -14.97 2.43
N LEU A 26 46.58 -14.57 3.55
CA LEU A 26 47.99 -14.72 3.85
C LEU A 26 48.19 -15.27 5.28
N PRO A 27 47.61 -16.43 5.66
CA PRO A 27 47.71 -16.95 7.00
C PRO A 27 49.19 -17.35 7.30
N TYR A 28 49.64 -17.12 8.54
CA TYR A 28 51.01 -17.48 8.98
C TYR A 28 51.22 -18.99 9.09
N GLU A 29 50.17 -19.77 9.13
CA GLU A 29 50.21 -21.22 9.31
C GLU A 29 50.50 -21.98 8.01
N VAL A 30 50.54 -21.26 6.86
CA VAL A 30 50.67 -21.81 5.50
C VAL A 30 51.96 -21.30 4.87
N GLU A 31 52.58 -22.10 4.00
CA GLU A 31 53.80 -21.70 3.28
C GLU A 31 53.53 -20.49 2.38
N GLU A 32 54.51 -19.61 2.26
CA GLU A 32 54.42 -18.38 1.44
C GLU A 32 54.04 -18.63 -0.02
N SER A 33 54.30 -19.83 -0.53
CA SER A 33 53.94 -20.27 -1.89
C SER A 33 52.42 -20.35 -2.09
N ASP A 34 51.68 -20.60 -1.02
CA ASP A 34 50.22 -20.84 -1.03
C ASP A 34 49.40 -19.57 -0.68
N TRP A 35 50.11 -18.46 -0.42
CA TRP A 35 49.48 -17.18 -0.15
C TRP A 35 48.77 -16.58 -1.36
N ASN A 36 47.52 -16.13 -1.18
CA ASN A 36 46.70 -15.61 -2.27
C ASN A 36 46.73 -14.08 -2.35
N TRP A 37 47.87 -13.53 -2.81
CA TRP A 37 48.08 -12.10 -3.01
C TRP A 37 47.08 -11.46 -3.99
N THR A 38 46.61 -12.22 -4.98
CA THR A 38 45.66 -11.74 -5.97
C THR A 38 44.28 -11.52 -5.35
N ALA A 39 43.86 -12.44 -4.49
CA ALA A 39 42.61 -12.29 -3.75
C ALA A 39 42.64 -11.09 -2.77
N LEU A 40 43.76 -10.95 -2.03
CA LEU A 40 43.98 -9.80 -1.14
C LEU A 40 43.89 -8.47 -1.90
N ALA A 41 44.59 -8.35 -3.03
CA ALA A 41 44.55 -7.15 -3.87
C ALA A 41 43.15 -6.87 -4.39
N LYS A 42 42.41 -7.90 -4.81
CA LYS A 42 41.04 -7.77 -5.27
C LYS A 42 40.08 -7.29 -4.15
N THR A 43 40.19 -7.86 -2.96
CA THR A 43 39.38 -7.46 -1.78
C THR A 43 39.66 -6.01 -1.40
N ALA A 44 40.93 -5.60 -1.34
CA ALA A 44 41.31 -4.22 -1.04
C ALA A 44 40.78 -3.23 -2.09
N ASN A 45 40.94 -3.56 -3.37
CA ASN A 45 40.45 -2.71 -4.47
C ASN A 45 38.91 -2.58 -4.48
N GLN A 46 38.19 -3.66 -4.22
CA GLN A 46 36.72 -3.64 -4.19
C GLN A 46 36.18 -2.88 -2.99
N ARG A 47 36.78 -3.03 -1.81
CA ARG A 47 36.30 -2.43 -0.56
C ARG A 47 36.59 -0.95 -0.44
N TRP A 48 37.79 -0.54 -0.85
CA TRP A 48 38.29 0.84 -0.64
C TRP A 48 38.52 1.61 -1.92
N GLY A 49 38.15 1.05 -3.08
CA GLY A 49 38.36 1.72 -4.38
C GLY A 49 39.82 1.94 -4.74
N LEU A 50 40.72 1.08 -4.26
CA LEU A 50 42.16 1.16 -4.51
C LEU A 50 42.52 0.56 -5.86
N ASN A 51 43.73 0.83 -6.33
CA ASN A 51 44.24 0.34 -7.62
C ASN A 51 45.55 -0.44 -7.41
N LEU A 52 45.50 -1.38 -6.45
CA LEU A 52 46.65 -2.17 -6.06
C LEU A 52 46.82 -3.42 -6.96
N ARG A 53 48.07 -3.75 -7.28
CA ARG A 53 48.41 -4.99 -7.98
C ARG A 53 49.02 -5.98 -6.98
N ASP A 54 48.78 -7.26 -7.17
CA ASP A 54 49.35 -8.35 -6.38
C ASP A 54 50.90 -8.26 -6.29
N ARG A 55 51.56 -7.85 -7.37
CA ARG A 55 53.02 -7.67 -7.43
C ARG A 55 53.55 -6.57 -6.51
N ASP A 56 52.77 -5.54 -6.32
CA ASP A 56 53.14 -4.40 -5.47
C ASP A 56 52.98 -4.78 -3.99
N LEU A 57 51.97 -5.56 -3.65
CA LEU A 57 51.79 -6.12 -2.31
C LEU A 57 52.86 -7.14 -1.94
N LYS A 58 53.24 -8.05 -2.88
CA LYS A 58 54.31 -9.02 -2.69
C LYS A 58 55.67 -8.38 -2.41
N LYS A 59 55.98 -7.24 -3.03
CA LYS A 59 57.24 -6.51 -2.78
C LYS A 59 57.37 -5.96 -1.37
N VAL A 60 56.23 -5.57 -0.80
CA VAL A 60 56.17 -5.01 0.56
C VAL A 60 56.33 -6.10 1.62
N GLY A 61 55.89 -7.32 1.30
CA GLY A 61 55.95 -8.47 2.20
C GLY A 61 54.82 -8.50 3.21
N ARG A 62 54.58 -9.71 3.78
CA ARG A 62 53.44 -9.98 4.72
C ARG A 62 53.41 -9.05 5.93
N ASP A 63 54.60 -8.78 6.50
CA ASP A 63 54.70 -8.01 7.75
C ASP A 63 54.37 -6.52 7.62
N ASN A 64 54.61 -5.96 6.43
CA ASN A 64 54.39 -4.53 6.18
C ASN A 64 53.18 -4.23 5.31
N VAL A 65 52.53 -5.24 4.74
CA VAL A 65 51.40 -5.04 3.84
C VAL A 65 50.15 -4.57 4.62
N ALA A 66 50.01 -4.93 5.89
CA ALA A 66 48.97 -4.44 6.76
C ALA A 66 48.98 -2.92 6.86
N ASP A 67 50.13 -2.37 7.24
CA ASP A 67 50.32 -0.93 7.40
C ASP A 67 50.09 -0.17 6.09
N LEU A 68 50.55 -0.74 4.97
CA LEU A 68 50.30 -0.17 3.65
C LEU A 68 48.82 -0.11 3.30
N LEU A 69 48.08 -1.20 3.50
CA LEU A 69 46.66 -1.30 3.19
C LEU A 69 45.84 -0.38 4.11
N ILE A 70 46.11 -0.38 5.42
CA ILE A 70 45.43 0.50 6.38
C ILE A 70 45.66 1.96 6.02
N LYS A 71 46.90 2.35 5.73
CA LYS A 71 47.23 3.71 5.33
C LYS A 71 46.47 4.13 4.07
N GLN A 72 46.43 3.29 3.04
CA GLN A 72 45.73 3.61 1.80
C GLN A 72 44.20 3.61 1.96
N ALA A 73 43.68 2.71 2.80
CA ALA A 73 42.26 2.72 3.15
C ALA A 73 41.90 4.02 3.88
N HIS A 74 42.68 4.46 4.86
CA HIS A 74 42.48 5.73 5.56
C HIS A 74 42.56 6.92 4.59
N GLU A 75 43.54 6.96 3.69
CA GLU A 75 43.64 8.00 2.66
C GLU A 75 42.45 8.00 1.69
N ALA A 76 41.88 6.83 1.39
CA ALA A 76 40.70 6.73 0.56
C ALA A 76 39.44 7.20 1.33
N ILE A 77 39.29 6.84 2.61
CA ILE A 77 38.21 7.29 3.48
C ILE A 77 38.22 8.81 3.66
N ASP A 78 39.42 9.40 3.88
CA ASP A 78 39.59 10.85 4.03
C ASP A 78 39.26 11.67 2.76
N LYS A 79 39.27 11.01 1.59
CA LYS A 79 38.89 11.62 0.30
C LYS A 79 37.41 11.56 0.01
N VAL A 80 36.64 10.81 0.80
CA VAL A 80 35.19 10.72 0.61
C VAL A 80 34.55 12.06 0.95
N ASP A 81 33.94 12.69 -0.02
CA ASP A 81 33.18 13.91 0.21
C ASP A 81 31.84 13.59 0.90
N LEU A 82 31.76 13.90 2.17
CA LEU A 82 30.55 13.75 2.99
C LEU A 82 29.72 15.05 3.05
N SER A 83 30.06 16.08 2.27
CA SER A 83 29.33 17.35 2.28
C SER A 83 27.84 17.18 1.92
N ASN A 84 27.54 16.27 0.99
CA ASN A 84 26.15 15.91 0.65
C ASN A 84 25.41 15.20 1.82
N GLY A 85 26.13 14.60 2.74
CA GLY A 85 25.60 13.97 3.95
C GLY A 85 25.33 14.98 5.09
N ALA A 86 25.88 16.18 5.01
CA ALA A 86 25.71 17.19 6.05
C ALA A 86 24.24 17.57 6.27
N VAL A 87 23.42 17.54 5.22
CA VAL A 87 21.97 17.79 5.28
C VAL A 87 21.26 16.83 6.24
N PHE A 88 21.70 15.56 6.32
CA PHE A 88 21.13 14.57 7.25
C PHE A 88 21.44 14.84 8.72
N LEU A 89 22.42 15.72 8.99
CA LEU A 89 22.85 16.11 10.33
C LEU A 89 22.19 17.43 10.79
N GLU A 90 21.43 18.08 9.93
CA GLU A 90 20.67 19.26 10.31
C GLU A 90 19.61 18.88 11.35
N LYS A 91 19.52 19.67 12.42
CA LYS A 91 18.60 19.43 13.55
C LYS A 91 17.14 19.29 13.08
N ARG A 92 16.77 19.97 11.99
CA ARG A 92 15.41 19.98 11.41
C ARG A 92 15.23 19.01 10.24
N PHE A 93 16.26 18.23 9.85
CA PHE A 93 16.20 17.35 8.68
C PHE A 93 15.01 16.38 8.71
N GLY A 94 14.77 15.73 9.84
CA GLY A 94 13.64 14.81 10.01
C GLY A 94 12.29 15.50 9.80
N LEU A 95 12.14 16.72 10.30
CA LEU A 95 10.91 17.52 10.15
C LEU A 95 10.70 17.98 8.71
N LEU A 96 11.77 18.46 8.04
CA LEU A 96 11.73 18.84 6.63
C LEU A 96 11.38 17.65 5.73
N THR A 97 11.96 16.50 6.01
CA THR A 97 11.65 15.25 5.29
C THR A 97 10.19 14.85 5.49
N MET A 98 9.67 14.97 6.71
CA MET A 98 8.27 14.67 7.03
C MET A 98 7.33 15.67 6.36
N GLN A 99 7.65 16.96 6.35
CA GLN A 99 6.87 18.00 5.65
C GLN A 99 6.79 17.69 4.14
N ALA A 100 7.94 17.35 3.52
CA ALA A 100 8.00 16.96 2.12
C ALA A 100 7.19 15.68 1.85
N TRP A 101 7.26 14.71 2.75
CA TRP A 101 6.50 13.47 2.66
C TRP A 101 4.98 13.71 2.79
N LEU A 102 4.53 14.52 3.76
CA LEU A 102 3.11 14.90 3.92
C LEU A 102 2.58 15.60 2.67
N LYS A 103 3.36 16.52 2.10
CA LYS A 103 2.98 17.21 0.87
C LYS A 103 2.91 16.25 -0.32
N SER A 104 3.90 15.39 -0.48
CA SER A 104 3.94 14.46 -1.63
C SER A 104 2.90 13.33 -1.53
N LYS A 105 2.60 12.86 -0.31
CA LYS A 105 1.71 11.72 -0.09
C LYS A 105 0.24 12.12 0.03
N PHE A 106 -0.05 13.20 0.74
CA PHE A 106 -1.40 13.63 1.09
C PHE A 106 -1.80 14.98 0.51
N GLY A 107 -0.87 15.69 -0.15
CA GLY A 107 -1.10 17.06 -0.61
C GLY A 107 -1.19 18.09 0.51
N ILE A 108 -0.75 17.74 1.72
CA ILE A 108 -0.88 18.59 2.92
C ILE A 108 0.33 19.48 3.05
N GLU A 109 0.11 20.80 3.15
CA GLU A 109 1.13 21.78 3.53
C GLU A 109 1.06 22.02 5.04
N VAL A 110 2.16 21.74 5.74
CA VAL A 110 2.28 21.93 7.19
C VAL A 110 3.42 22.89 7.47
N GLU A 111 3.18 23.89 8.29
CA GLU A 111 4.24 24.77 8.79
C GLU A 111 5.09 24.01 9.83
N LEU A 112 6.42 24.17 9.75
CA LEU A 112 7.35 23.47 10.64
C LEU A 112 7.09 23.78 12.11
N ASP A 113 6.71 25.01 12.43
CA ASP A 113 6.43 25.47 13.79
C ASP A 113 5.26 24.69 14.44
N GLN A 114 4.35 24.11 13.64
CA GLN A 114 3.22 23.31 14.13
C GLN A 114 3.65 21.91 14.59
N ILE A 115 4.82 21.43 14.16
CA ILE A 115 5.28 20.06 14.39
C ILE A 115 6.61 19.98 15.13
N GLU A 116 7.38 21.08 15.21
CA GLU A 116 8.75 21.09 15.75
C GLU A 116 8.80 20.78 17.25
N GLU A 117 7.83 21.26 18.03
CA GLU A 117 7.80 21.11 19.48
C GLU A 117 7.02 19.85 19.94
N LEU A 118 6.48 19.06 18.99
CA LEU A 118 5.66 17.91 19.34
C LEU A 118 6.51 16.70 19.72
N GLU A 119 6.16 16.05 20.83
CA GLU A 119 6.68 14.74 21.19
C GLU A 119 6.23 13.67 20.16
N PRO A 120 6.99 12.58 19.97
CA PRO A 120 6.73 11.57 18.93
C PRO A 120 5.31 10.99 18.92
N THR A 121 4.68 10.85 20.09
CA THR A 121 3.31 10.36 20.21
C THR A 121 2.28 11.40 19.77
N ALA A 122 2.47 12.66 20.17
CA ALA A 122 1.64 13.78 19.75
C ALA A 122 1.80 14.08 18.26
N LEU A 123 3.03 13.94 17.74
CA LEU A 123 3.33 14.09 16.33
C LEU A 123 2.60 13.05 15.48
N LYS A 124 2.60 11.76 15.88
CA LYS A 124 1.83 10.71 15.21
C LYS A 124 0.33 10.99 15.21
N ALA A 125 -0.20 11.48 16.34
CA ALA A 125 -1.62 11.86 16.45
C ALA A 125 -1.95 13.02 15.51
N LYS A 126 -1.08 14.05 15.45
CA LYS A 126 -1.24 15.20 14.55
C LYS A 126 -1.18 14.82 13.09
N VAL A 127 -0.23 13.97 12.68
CA VAL A 127 -0.14 13.47 11.30
C VAL A 127 -1.41 12.69 10.94
N ARG A 128 -1.94 11.88 11.83
CA ARG A 128 -3.19 11.14 11.59
C ARG A 128 -4.38 12.09 11.44
N GLU A 129 -4.51 13.07 12.31
CA GLU A 129 -5.55 14.11 12.23
C GLU A 129 -5.51 14.83 10.88
N LEU A 130 -4.32 15.27 10.45
CA LEU A 130 -4.12 15.94 9.17
C LEU A 130 -4.47 15.04 7.97
N ALA A 131 -4.05 13.78 8.00
CA ALA A 131 -4.36 12.82 6.95
C ALA A 131 -5.87 12.53 6.89
N THR A 132 -6.54 12.39 8.04
CA THR A 132 -8.01 12.23 8.10
C THR A 132 -8.72 13.45 7.53
N SER A 133 -8.31 14.66 7.94
CA SER A 133 -8.90 15.91 7.41
C SER A 133 -8.69 16.07 5.90
N ALA A 134 -7.53 15.65 5.38
CA ALA A 134 -7.29 15.65 3.94
C ALA A 134 -8.17 14.62 3.20
N TYR A 135 -8.41 13.47 3.81
CA TYR A 135 -9.34 12.47 3.27
C TYR A 135 -10.77 13.01 3.26
N ASP A 136 -11.25 13.60 4.36
CA ASP A 136 -12.59 14.21 4.45
C ASP A 136 -12.81 15.29 3.38
N THR A 137 -11.75 16.07 3.10
CA THR A 137 -11.78 17.08 2.02
C THR A 137 -11.92 16.42 0.65
N LYS A 138 -11.14 15.38 0.38
CA LYS A 138 -11.24 14.62 -0.89
C LYS A 138 -12.58 13.93 -1.04
N GLU A 139 -13.11 13.36 0.01
CA GLU A 139 -14.42 12.73 0.04
C GLU A 139 -15.55 13.71 -0.31
N ALA A 140 -15.44 14.98 0.13
CA ALA A 140 -16.37 16.03 -0.25
C ALA A 140 -16.17 16.52 -1.70
N GLU A 141 -14.93 16.60 -2.20
CA GLU A 141 -14.62 17.08 -3.54
C GLU A 141 -14.88 16.04 -4.65
N TYR A 142 -14.64 14.76 -4.35
CA TYR A 142 -14.69 13.68 -5.36
C TYR A 142 -16.04 13.55 -6.08
N PRO A 143 -17.21 13.53 -5.42
CA PRO A 143 -18.49 13.46 -6.12
C PRO A 143 -18.73 14.66 -7.04
N VAL A 144 -18.25 15.86 -6.64
CA VAL A 144 -18.33 17.06 -7.47
C VAL A 144 -17.46 16.95 -8.71
N MET A 145 -16.25 16.44 -8.57
CA MET A 145 -15.35 16.17 -9.69
C MET A 145 -16.00 15.19 -10.69
N VAL A 146 -16.54 14.08 -10.21
CA VAL A 146 -17.26 13.09 -11.04
C VAL A 146 -18.46 13.72 -11.74
N GLY A 147 -19.26 14.52 -11.02
CA GLY A 147 -20.41 15.24 -11.60
C GLY A 147 -19.99 16.22 -12.70
N LEU A 148 -18.98 17.04 -12.43
CA LEU A 148 -18.45 17.98 -13.42
C LEU A 148 -17.85 17.28 -14.66
N MET A 149 -17.23 16.12 -14.51
CA MET A 149 -16.74 15.32 -15.64
C MET A 149 -17.91 14.75 -16.44
N ARG A 150 -18.88 14.15 -15.78
CA ARG A 150 -20.04 13.50 -16.42
C ARG A 150 -20.90 14.46 -17.25
N TYR A 151 -21.07 15.68 -16.76
CA TYR A 151 -21.90 16.72 -17.39
C TYR A 151 -21.08 17.78 -18.14
N SER A 152 -19.85 17.41 -18.54
CA SER A 152 -18.96 18.22 -19.37
C SER A 152 -18.86 17.57 -20.74
N ASN A 153 -19.16 18.31 -21.79
CA ASN A 153 -19.00 17.79 -23.17
C ASN A 153 -17.50 17.63 -23.49
N ASN A 154 -17.09 16.46 -23.98
CA ASN A 154 -15.72 16.03 -24.26
C ASN A 154 -15.03 16.74 -25.44
N ALA A 155 -15.49 17.89 -25.90
CA ALA A 155 -14.80 18.67 -26.92
C ALA A 155 -13.95 19.78 -26.25
N ASP A 156 -12.84 20.17 -26.88
CA ASP A 156 -11.77 21.07 -26.43
C ASP A 156 -12.19 22.42 -25.75
N ASN A 157 -13.48 22.68 -25.62
CA ASN A 157 -14.09 23.73 -24.83
C ASN A 157 -15.25 23.17 -24.01
N ALA A 158 -14.94 22.44 -22.95
CA ALA A 158 -15.88 21.74 -22.10
C ALA A 158 -17.01 22.65 -21.55
N ARG A 159 -18.06 22.82 -22.34
CA ARG A 159 -19.26 23.53 -21.92
C ARG A 159 -20.04 22.63 -20.96
N LEU A 160 -20.24 23.12 -19.74
CA LEU A 160 -21.04 22.42 -18.75
C LEU A 160 -22.51 22.36 -19.17
N GLU A 161 -23.08 21.18 -19.14
CA GLU A 161 -24.54 20.96 -19.25
C GLU A 161 -25.18 21.25 -17.89
N ARG A 162 -25.56 22.51 -17.69
CA ARG A 162 -25.96 23.02 -16.37
C ARG A 162 -27.28 22.45 -15.85
N GLU A 163 -28.28 22.22 -16.72
CA GLU A 163 -29.58 21.69 -16.31
C GLU A 163 -29.43 20.25 -15.74
N PRO A 164 -28.84 19.27 -16.47
CA PRO A 164 -28.62 17.93 -15.91
C PRO A 164 -27.68 17.91 -14.69
N LEU A 165 -26.70 18.83 -14.64
CA LEU A 165 -25.81 18.96 -13.48
C LEU A 165 -26.57 19.43 -12.23
N VAL A 166 -27.50 20.37 -12.36
CA VAL A 166 -28.35 20.83 -11.25
C VAL A 166 -29.27 19.72 -10.77
N ASP A 167 -29.92 19.00 -11.70
CA ASP A 167 -30.79 17.87 -11.36
C ASP A 167 -30.05 16.78 -10.59
N TRP A 168 -28.82 16.46 -11.03
CA TRP A 168 -27.95 15.53 -10.34
C TRP A 168 -27.54 16.07 -8.95
N ALA A 169 -27.12 17.33 -8.87
CA ALA A 169 -26.67 17.92 -7.63
C ALA A 169 -27.78 18.01 -6.57
N GLN A 170 -29.00 18.36 -6.96
CA GLN A 170 -30.17 18.37 -6.07
C GLN A 170 -30.45 16.97 -5.49
N GLN A 171 -30.40 15.93 -6.34
CA GLN A 171 -30.66 14.55 -5.91
C GLN A 171 -29.53 14.02 -5.04
N ARG A 172 -28.29 14.36 -5.39
CA ARG A 172 -27.09 13.76 -4.82
C ARG A 172 -26.60 14.47 -3.57
N LEU A 173 -26.48 15.79 -3.62
CA LEU A 173 -25.91 16.63 -2.56
C LEU A 173 -26.98 17.15 -1.58
N SER A 174 -28.26 16.85 -1.83
CA SER A 174 -29.38 17.21 -0.95
C SER A 174 -29.44 18.72 -0.63
N GLY A 175 -29.08 19.56 -1.61
CA GLY A 175 -29.10 21.01 -1.48
C GLY A 175 -30.20 21.67 -2.30
N ASP A 176 -30.61 22.86 -1.91
CA ASP A 176 -31.53 23.71 -2.68
C ASP A 176 -30.69 24.50 -3.74
N ILE A 177 -30.12 23.77 -4.67
CA ILE A 177 -29.30 24.32 -5.74
C ILE A 177 -30.22 24.68 -6.90
N GLN A 178 -30.25 25.95 -7.29
CA GLN A 178 -31.08 26.39 -8.43
C GLN A 178 -30.24 26.60 -9.68
N LEU A 179 -30.87 26.43 -10.85
CA LEU A 179 -30.19 26.64 -12.14
C LEU A 179 -29.61 28.06 -12.25
N ASP A 180 -30.30 29.05 -11.69
CA ASP A 180 -29.86 30.46 -11.72
C ASP A 180 -28.57 30.68 -10.92
N ASP A 181 -28.28 29.89 -9.92
CA ASP A 181 -27.03 29.96 -9.13
C ASP A 181 -25.82 29.58 -9.98
N LEU A 182 -26.00 28.73 -10.99
CA LEU A 182 -24.92 28.24 -11.84
C LEU A 182 -24.89 28.87 -13.24
N ARG A 183 -25.95 29.58 -13.65
CA ARG A 183 -26.18 29.99 -15.05
C ARG A 183 -25.12 30.92 -15.62
N SER A 184 -24.60 31.85 -14.82
CA SER A 184 -23.59 32.85 -15.25
C SER A 184 -22.19 32.59 -14.73
N LYS A 185 -21.98 31.48 -14.03
CA LYS A 185 -20.74 31.15 -13.33
C LYS A 185 -19.73 30.47 -14.21
N GLN A 186 -18.44 30.74 -13.96
CA GLN A 186 -17.33 29.99 -14.55
C GLN A 186 -17.26 28.57 -13.94
N ARG A 187 -16.58 27.63 -14.61
CA ARG A 187 -16.47 26.23 -14.16
C ARG A 187 -15.94 26.12 -12.73
N GLU A 188 -14.96 26.92 -12.38
CA GLU A 188 -14.36 26.91 -11.03
C GLU A 188 -15.32 27.43 -9.98
N GLU A 189 -16.06 28.49 -10.25
CA GLU A 189 -17.12 28.98 -9.36
C GLU A 189 -18.25 27.96 -9.17
N VAL A 190 -18.61 27.24 -10.24
CA VAL A 190 -19.57 26.14 -10.16
C VAL A 190 -19.03 25.04 -9.26
N ARG A 191 -17.76 24.67 -9.41
CA ARG A 191 -17.09 23.68 -8.56
C ARG A 191 -17.15 24.10 -7.08
N GLU A 192 -16.78 25.33 -6.76
CA GLU A 192 -16.80 25.85 -5.38
C GLU A 192 -18.20 25.77 -4.76
N ILE A 193 -19.24 26.16 -5.51
CA ILE A 193 -20.63 26.08 -5.03
C ILE A 193 -21.02 24.62 -4.75
N LEU A 194 -20.73 23.71 -5.68
CA LEU A 194 -21.07 22.30 -5.52
C LEU A 194 -20.28 21.65 -4.38
N VAL A 195 -19.00 22.00 -4.21
CA VAL A 195 -18.18 21.52 -3.09
C VAL A 195 -18.75 22.02 -1.74
N ALA A 196 -19.21 23.25 -1.65
CA ALA A 196 -19.86 23.76 -0.43
C ALA A 196 -21.11 22.93 -0.07
N HIS A 197 -21.94 22.58 -1.06
CA HIS A 197 -23.09 21.70 -0.84
C HIS A 197 -22.69 20.28 -0.49
N SER A 198 -21.61 19.78 -1.08
CA SER A 198 -21.07 18.45 -0.77
C SER A 198 -20.55 18.37 0.67
N VAL A 199 -19.82 19.40 1.14
CA VAL A 199 -19.38 19.51 2.55
C VAL A 199 -20.57 19.54 3.50
N GLU A 200 -21.65 20.23 3.16
CA GLU A 200 -22.87 20.24 3.99
C GLU A 200 -23.55 18.86 4.01
N SER A 201 -23.57 18.17 2.89
CA SER A 201 -24.04 16.77 2.81
C SER A 201 -23.18 15.84 3.69
N GLN A 202 -21.86 16.00 3.68
CA GLN A 202 -20.93 15.24 4.52
C GLN A 202 -21.15 15.50 6.02
N LYS A 203 -21.37 16.74 6.43
CA LYS A 203 -21.72 17.06 7.82
C LYS A 203 -23.00 16.35 8.28
N ARG A 204 -23.98 16.21 7.38
CA ARG A 204 -25.20 15.43 7.66
C ARG A 204 -24.89 13.94 7.82
N SER A 205 -23.99 13.39 7.02
CA SER A 205 -23.50 12.01 7.18
C SER A 205 -22.89 11.80 8.56
N PHE A 206 -21.96 12.65 8.99
CA PHE A 206 -21.33 12.58 10.32
C PHE A 206 -22.34 12.70 11.46
N LYS A 207 -23.35 13.56 11.30
CA LYS A 207 -24.42 13.69 12.30
C LYS A 207 -25.23 12.40 12.42
N LEU A 208 -25.61 11.80 11.29
CA LEU A 208 -26.34 10.53 11.28
C LEU A 208 -25.51 9.38 11.87
N GLN A 209 -24.20 9.36 11.60
CA GLN A 209 -23.28 8.38 12.17
C GLN A 209 -23.22 8.50 13.69
N ALA A 210 -23.10 9.73 14.23
CA ALA A 210 -23.15 9.96 15.67
C ALA A 210 -24.50 9.59 16.31
N GLU A 211 -25.62 9.82 15.60
CA GLU A 211 -26.97 9.38 16.06
C GLU A 211 -27.10 7.85 16.06
N ALA A 212 -26.52 7.17 15.05
CA ALA A 212 -26.47 5.72 14.98
C ALA A 212 -25.61 5.13 16.12
N ASP A 213 -24.46 5.70 16.42
CA ASP A 213 -23.63 5.29 17.54
C ASP A 213 -24.37 5.40 18.88
N GLN A 214 -25.09 6.50 19.09
CA GLN A 214 -25.92 6.67 20.27
C GLN A 214 -27.08 5.64 20.34
N LEU A 215 -27.67 5.29 19.20
CA LEU A 215 -28.65 4.22 19.12
C LEU A 215 -28.05 2.89 19.56
N PHE A 216 -26.89 2.53 19.03
CA PHE A 216 -26.20 1.29 19.38
C PHE A 216 -25.71 1.25 20.83
N ASP A 217 -25.23 2.36 21.37
CA ASP A 217 -24.87 2.46 22.79
C ASP A 217 -26.05 2.28 23.72
N ARG A 218 -27.26 2.72 23.30
CA ARG A 218 -28.51 2.50 24.04
C ARG A 218 -28.98 1.05 23.95
N LEU A 219 -28.81 0.38 22.79
CA LEU A 219 -29.30 -0.98 22.55
C LEU A 219 -28.38 -2.05 23.12
N PHE A 220 -27.07 -1.84 23.06
CA PHE A 220 -26.06 -2.84 23.43
C PHE A 220 -25.13 -2.40 24.58
N GLY A 221 -25.20 -1.15 25.03
CA GLY A 221 -24.27 -0.54 25.96
C GLY A 221 -23.08 0.12 25.28
N PRO A 222 -22.30 0.93 26.01
CA PRO A 222 -21.14 1.66 25.46
C PRO A 222 -20.09 0.71 24.89
N GLN A 223 -19.47 1.11 23.78
CA GLN A 223 -18.38 0.37 23.15
C GLN A 223 -17.21 0.15 24.14
N GLY A 224 -16.73 -1.09 24.24
CA GLY A 224 -15.61 -1.45 25.12
C GLY A 224 -16.01 -1.92 26.55
N THR A 225 -17.27 -1.91 26.91
CA THR A 225 -17.77 -2.50 28.18
C THR A 225 -18.22 -3.95 28.01
N ALA A 226 -17.99 -4.55 26.84
CA ALA A 226 -18.41 -5.88 26.47
C ALA A 226 -17.93 -6.94 27.47
N THR A 227 -18.86 -7.51 28.18
CA THR A 227 -18.78 -8.89 28.65
C THR A 227 -18.86 -9.80 27.43
N GLN A 228 -18.15 -10.89 27.44
CA GLN A 228 -17.88 -11.83 26.34
C GLN A 228 -19.09 -12.38 25.53
N ASP A 229 -20.28 -11.83 25.68
CA ASP A 229 -21.54 -12.29 25.09
C ASP A 229 -22.38 -11.10 24.61
N ASP A 230 -21.95 -10.45 23.51
CA ASP A 230 -22.69 -9.38 22.81
C ASP A 230 -23.89 -9.93 22.01
N SER A 231 -24.24 -11.20 22.18
CA SER A 231 -25.38 -11.84 21.54
C SER A 231 -26.65 -11.65 22.38
N LEU A 232 -27.61 -10.94 21.81
CA LEU A 232 -28.94 -10.75 22.42
C LEU A 232 -29.74 -12.05 22.46
N SER A 233 -30.59 -12.22 23.47
CA SER A 233 -31.52 -13.34 23.53
C SER A 233 -32.56 -13.23 22.38
N SER A 234 -33.11 -14.36 21.96
CA SER A 234 -34.02 -14.43 20.79
C SER A 234 -35.28 -13.57 20.93
N SER A 235 -35.70 -13.20 22.16
CA SER A 235 -36.81 -12.29 22.39
C SER A 235 -36.45 -10.82 22.15
N ASP A 236 -35.21 -10.44 22.38
CA ASP A 236 -34.73 -9.06 22.27
C ASP A 236 -34.25 -8.75 20.85
N VAL A 237 -33.79 -9.78 20.11
CA VAL A 237 -33.29 -9.66 18.72
C VAL A 237 -34.29 -9.02 17.79
N GLU A 238 -35.58 -9.42 17.86
CA GLU A 238 -36.65 -8.87 16.99
C GLU A 238 -36.97 -7.42 17.33
N SER A 239 -36.96 -7.06 18.61
CA SER A 239 -37.15 -5.68 19.05
C SER A 239 -36.03 -4.77 18.56
N VAL A 240 -34.78 -5.17 18.74
CA VAL A 240 -33.62 -4.42 18.29
C VAL A 240 -33.58 -4.29 16.76
N ARG A 241 -33.86 -5.36 16.02
CA ARG A 241 -33.99 -5.29 14.54
C ARG A 241 -35.02 -4.27 14.10
N ASN A 242 -36.20 -4.28 14.72
CA ASN A 242 -37.28 -3.37 14.37
C ASN A 242 -36.90 -1.92 14.68
N GLU A 243 -36.22 -1.66 15.80
CA GLU A 243 -35.74 -0.32 16.13
C GLU A 243 -34.72 0.22 15.15
N VAL A 244 -33.71 -0.61 14.78
CA VAL A 244 -32.72 -0.26 13.77
C VAL A 244 -33.37 -0.11 12.38
N ALA A 245 -34.28 -0.99 11.99
CA ALA A 245 -35.02 -0.88 10.72
C ALA A 245 -35.87 0.40 10.65
N ASN A 246 -36.54 0.75 11.74
CA ASN A 246 -37.29 2.00 11.82
C ASN A 246 -36.40 3.23 11.72
N TRP A 247 -35.23 3.19 12.36
CA TRP A 247 -34.25 4.27 12.27
C TRP A 247 -33.70 4.43 10.83
N LEU A 248 -33.36 3.32 10.16
CA LEU A 248 -32.90 3.32 8.75
C LEU A 248 -33.97 3.89 7.82
N ASN A 249 -35.22 3.43 7.94
CA ASN A 249 -36.31 3.92 7.11
C ASN A 249 -36.59 5.42 7.36
N ALA A 250 -36.54 5.87 8.60
CA ALA A 250 -36.84 7.27 8.94
C ALA A 250 -35.73 8.23 8.44
N ASN A 251 -34.48 7.82 8.44
CA ASN A 251 -33.34 8.68 8.13
C ASN A 251 -32.79 8.54 6.71
N LEU A 252 -32.87 7.33 6.12
CA LEU A 252 -32.21 7.00 4.84
C LEU A 252 -33.18 6.42 3.79
N ASP A 253 -34.46 6.22 4.15
CA ASP A 253 -35.44 5.55 3.28
C ASP A 253 -34.95 4.21 2.74
N LYS A 254 -34.23 3.45 3.59
CA LYS A 254 -33.59 2.18 3.23
C LYS A 254 -34.07 1.06 4.17
N PRO A 255 -34.53 -0.09 3.64
CA PRO A 255 -34.89 -1.24 4.48
C PRO A 255 -33.62 -1.89 5.06
N LEU A 256 -33.74 -2.52 6.22
CA LEU A 256 -32.68 -3.32 6.81
C LEU A 256 -32.50 -4.62 6.00
N ASP A 257 -31.35 -4.79 5.33
CA ASP A 257 -31.03 -5.94 4.50
C ASP A 257 -30.18 -6.97 5.27
N LEU A 258 -30.79 -7.60 6.26
CA LEU A 258 -30.17 -8.70 7.00
C LEU A 258 -31.08 -9.91 7.07
N PRO A 259 -30.55 -11.14 6.92
CA PRO A 259 -31.34 -12.36 7.10
C PRO A 259 -31.89 -12.46 8.52
N ALA A 260 -33.05 -13.03 8.65
CA ALA A 260 -33.66 -13.29 9.96
C ALA A 260 -32.86 -14.40 10.67
N THR A 261 -31.95 -14.01 11.55
CA THR A 261 -31.15 -14.93 12.39
C THR A 261 -31.69 -14.94 13.82
N LYS A 262 -31.44 -16.05 14.54
CA LYS A 262 -31.83 -16.17 15.95
C LYS A 262 -30.96 -15.35 16.90
N THR A 263 -29.78 -14.99 16.47
CA THR A 263 -28.82 -14.17 17.21
C THR A 263 -28.33 -13.08 16.30
N ILE A 264 -28.14 -11.90 16.83
CA ILE A 264 -27.59 -10.74 16.10
C ILE A 264 -26.58 -10.05 17.02
N ASP A 265 -25.44 -9.72 16.49
CA ASP A 265 -24.41 -8.99 17.21
C ASP A 265 -24.40 -7.51 16.81
N ARG A 266 -23.91 -6.66 17.71
CA ARG A 266 -23.76 -5.23 17.52
C ARG A 266 -22.98 -4.90 16.23
N ASN A 267 -21.83 -5.57 16.03
CA ASN A 267 -20.93 -5.27 14.92
C ASN A 267 -21.58 -5.54 13.55
N THR A 268 -22.43 -6.54 13.43
CA THR A 268 -23.16 -6.85 12.20
C THR A 268 -24.20 -5.79 11.87
N LEU A 269 -25.00 -5.38 12.87
CA LEU A 269 -25.97 -4.32 12.69
C LEU A 269 -25.32 -2.96 12.43
N GLN A 270 -24.29 -2.63 13.19
CA GLN A 270 -23.56 -1.37 13.03
C GLN A 270 -22.95 -1.26 11.63
N ARG A 271 -22.29 -2.31 11.14
CA ARG A 271 -21.78 -2.34 9.76
C ARG A 271 -22.85 -2.15 8.71
N GLU A 272 -24.05 -2.69 8.92
CA GLU A 272 -25.15 -2.52 7.96
C GLU A 272 -25.65 -1.07 7.94
N VAL A 273 -25.76 -0.44 9.11
CA VAL A 273 -26.13 0.98 9.23
C VAL A 273 -25.05 1.89 8.63
N ASP A 274 -23.78 1.66 8.97
CA ASP A 274 -22.64 2.40 8.42
C ASP A 274 -22.61 2.28 6.89
N ASN A 275 -22.77 1.06 6.37
CA ASN A 275 -22.88 0.82 4.93
C ASN A 275 -24.04 1.57 4.28
N ALA A 276 -25.18 1.67 4.97
CA ALA A 276 -26.34 2.38 4.45
C ALA A 276 -26.10 3.90 4.41
N ILE A 277 -25.45 4.45 5.42
CA ILE A 277 -25.05 5.87 5.46
C ILE A 277 -24.05 6.15 4.33
N GLU A 278 -23.00 5.34 4.22
CA GLU A 278 -21.98 5.47 3.17
C GLU A 278 -22.57 5.37 1.74
N ASP A 279 -23.44 4.39 1.50
CA ASP A 279 -24.11 4.22 0.20
C ASP A 279 -24.98 5.43 -0.17
N ARG A 280 -25.54 6.15 0.82
CA ARG A 280 -26.37 7.33 0.59
C ARG A 280 -25.53 8.58 0.36
N PHE A 281 -24.47 8.77 1.15
CA PHE A 281 -23.72 10.01 1.18
C PHE A 281 -22.41 9.98 0.36
N HIS A 282 -21.80 8.81 0.16
CA HIS A 282 -20.50 8.67 -0.49
C HIS A 282 -20.43 7.55 -1.57
N PRO A 283 -21.49 7.34 -2.39
CA PRO A 283 -21.56 6.21 -3.31
C PRO A 283 -20.46 6.22 -4.39
N GLU A 284 -20.06 7.41 -4.88
CA GLU A 284 -19.01 7.56 -5.88
C GLU A 284 -17.65 7.19 -5.31
N MET A 285 -17.31 7.72 -4.13
CA MET A 285 -16.06 7.45 -3.42
C MET A 285 -15.95 5.97 -3.09
N ARG A 286 -16.98 5.40 -2.51
CA ARG A 286 -17.04 3.99 -2.15
C ARG A 286 -16.92 3.04 -3.34
N ARG A 287 -17.55 3.39 -4.47
CA ARG A 287 -17.39 2.62 -5.72
C ARG A 287 -15.95 2.66 -6.19
N MET A 288 -15.33 3.82 -6.15
CA MET A 288 -13.96 4.02 -6.60
C MET A 288 -12.97 3.31 -5.68
N GLU A 289 -13.09 3.45 -4.36
CA GLU A 289 -12.28 2.71 -3.39
C GLU A 289 -12.36 1.20 -3.59
N ARG A 290 -13.57 0.69 -3.82
CA ARG A 290 -13.77 -0.74 -4.10
C ARG A 290 -13.06 -1.18 -5.36
N LEU A 291 -13.13 -0.40 -6.44
CA LEU A 291 -12.45 -0.71 -7.69
C LEU A 291 -10.92 -0.67 -7.51
N LEU A 292 -10.43 0.37 -6.85
CA LEU A 292 -9.01 0.52 -6.52
C LEU A 292 -8.48 -0.66 -5.68
N LEU A 293 -9.22 -1.03 -4.63
CA LEU A 293 -8.88 -2.16 -3.78
C LEU A 293 -8.83 -3.46 -4.57
N LEU A 294 -9.82 -3.73 -5.41
CA LEU A 294 -9.87 -4.96 -6.21
C LEU A 294 -8.69 -5.05 -7.17
N ASP A 295 -8.36 -3.95 -7.86
CA ASP A 295 -7.25 -3.91 -8.80
C ASP A 295 -5.90 -4.12 -8.09
N LEU A 296 -5.65 -3.40 -6.99
CA LEU A 296 -4.42 -3.52 -6.23
C LEU A 296 -4.24 -4.88 -5.56
N VAL A 297 -5.33 -5.45 -5.02
CA VAL A 297 -5.30 -6.79 -4.41
C VAL A 297 -5.04 -7.85 -5.47
N ASP A 298 -5.70 -7.77 -6.63
CA ASP A 298 -5.51 -8.73 -7.72
C ASP A 298 -4.06 -8.71 -8.24
N ALA A 299 -3.50 -7.52 -8.47
CA ALA A 299 -2.10 -7.37 -8.87
C ALA A 299 -1.13 -7.93 -7.82
N ALA A 300 -1.29 -7.52 -6.55
CA ALA A 300 -0.42 -7.97 -5.46
C ALA A 300 -0.53 -9.49 -5.22
N TRP A 301 -1.74 -10.04 -5.37
CA TRP A 301 -1.96 -11.47 -5.23
C TRP A 301 -1.30 -12.28 -6.34
N LYS A 302 -1.35 -11.83 -7.60
CA LYS A 302 -0.65 -12.46 -8.71
C LYS A 302 0.86 -12.48 -8.50
N ASP A 303 1.44 -11.36 -8.06
CA ASP A 303 2.86 -11.26 -7.73
C ASP A 303 3.24 -12.19 -6.58
N HIS A 304 2.38 -12.27 -5.56
CA HIS A 304 2.58 -13.18 -4.42
C HIS A 304 2.55 -14.66 -4.86
N LEU A 305 1.61 -15.07 -5.71
CA LEU A 305 1.56 -16.43 -6.23
C LEU A 305 2.82 -16.78 -7.03
N LEU A 306 3.32 -15.84 -7.84
CA LEU A 306 4.57 -16.02 -8.56
C LEU A 306 5.77 -16.17 -7.60
N ALA A 307 5.85 -15.34 -6.56
CA ALA A 307 6.87 -15.46 -5.52
C ALA A 307 6.80 -16.82 -4.79
N MET A 308 5.59 -17.31 -4.48
CA MET A 308 5.38 -18.61 -3.86
C MET A 308 5.78 -19.77 -4.78
N ASP A 309 5.59 -19.68 -6.08
CA ASP A 309 6.06 -20.70 -7.04
C ASP A 309 7.59 -20.72 -7.13
N HIS A 310 8.24 -19.54 -7.11
CA HIS A 310 9.69 -19.44 -7.01
C HIS A 310 10.22 -20.04 -5.70
N LEU A 311 9.59 -19.72 -4.57
CA LEU A 311 9.94 -20.31 -3.27
C LEU A 311 9.80 -21.82 -3.30
N ARG A 312 8.69 -22.34 -3.85
CA ARG A 312 8.45 -23.79 -3.97
C ARG A 312 9.53 -24.50 -4.77
N SER A 313 10.04 -23.88 -5.83
CA SER A 313 11.09 -24.47 -6.67
C SER A 313 12.47 -24.45 -5.99
N SER A 314 12.75 -23.44 -5.15
CA SER A 314 14.07 -23.24 -4.49
C SER A 314 14.16 -23.88 -3.11
N ILE A 315 13.05 -24.08 -2.39
CA ILE A 315 13.04 -24.51 -0.98
C ILE A 315 13.65 -25.88 -0.74
N GLY A 316 13.68 -26.75 -1.78
CA GLY A 316 14.34 -28.06 -1.70
C GLY A 316 15.83 -27.99 -1.34
N LEU A 317 16.49 -26.86 -1.67
CA LEU A 317 17.88 -26.61 -1.33
C LEU A 317 18.10 -26.41 0.18
N ALA A 318 17.09 -26.03 0.94
CA ALA A 318 17.17 -25.88 2.41
C ALA A 318 17.56 -27.19 3.10
N GLY A 319 17.25 -28.34 2.50
CA GLY A 319 17.66 -29.65 2.99
C GLY A 319 19.18 -29.84 3.07
N TYR A 320 19.95 -29.22 2.19
CA TYR A 320 21.43 -29.26 2.24
C TYR A 320 21.98 -28.47 3.44
N ALA A 321 21.23 -27.47 3.92
CA ALA A 321 21.58 -26.68 5.12
C ALA A 321 21.01 -27.30 6.42
N GLN A 322 20.60 -28.56 6.41
CA GLN A 322 20.01 -29.29 7.55
C GLN A 322 18.72 -28.64 8.12
N LYS A 323 18.01 -27.86 7.31
CA LYS A 323 16.72 -27.27 7.65
C LYS A 323 15.58 -28.10 7.05
N ASP A 324 14.46 -28.23 7.76
CA ASP A 324 13.26 -28.87 7.22
C ASP A 324 12.62 -27.98 6.15
N PRO A 325 12.62 -28.39 4.86
CA PRO A 325 12.06 -27.58 3.77
C PRO A 325 10.60 -27.20 3.96
N LYS A 326 9.78 -28.03 4.65
CA LYS A 326 8.37 -27.72 4.89
C LYS A 326 8.19 -26.61 5.92
N VAL A 327 9.05 -26.59 6.94
CA VAL A 327 9.04 -25.55 7.97
C VAL A 327 9.49 -24.22 7.37
N GLU A 328 10.59 -24.24 6.61
CA GLU A 328 11.10 -23.05 5.95
C GLU A 328 10.12 -22.50 4.90
N TYR A 329 9.48 -23.37 4.10
CA TYR A 329 8.45 -22.94 3.16
C TYR A 329 7.29 -22.19 3.85
N LYS A 330 6.80 -22.70 4.98
CA LYS A 330 5.74 -22.02 5.73
C LYS A 330 6.20 -20.70 6.31
N ARG A 331 7.43 -20.65 6.84
CA ARG A 331 8.01 -19.45 7.43
C ARG A 331 8.20 -18.32 6.39
N GLU A 332 8.87 -18.64 5.29
CA GLU A 332 9.14 -17.68 4.22
C GLU A 332 7.85 -17.30 3.47
N GLY A 333 6.94 -18.25 3.24
CA GLY A 333 5.64 -17.94 2.64
C GLY A 333 4.81 -16.99 3.48
N MET A 334 4.83 -17.13 4.81
CA MET A 334 4.16 -16.19 5.72
C MET A 334 4.83 -14.81 5.70
N GLU A 335 6.16 -14.77 5.60
CA GLU A 335 6.90 -13.51 5.46
C GLU A 335 6.56 -12.79 4.15
N PHE A 336 6.51 -13.52 3.02
CA PHE A 336 6.06 -12.97 1.74
C PHE A 336 4.62 -12.45 1.79
N PHE A 337 3.72 -13.18 2.44
CA PHE A 337 2.34 -12.75 2.62
C PHE A 337 2.25 -11.46 3.45
N ASN A 338 2.97 -11.38 4.57
CA ASN A 338 2.99 -10.18 5.41
C ASN A 338 3.58 -8.98 4.66
N THR A 339 4.66 -9.18 3.89
CA THR A 339 5.28 -8.14 3.07
C THR A 339 4.32 -7.65 1.99
N MET A 340 3.64 -8.56 1.29
CA MET A 340 2.59 -8.22 0.33
C MET A 340 1.51 -7.35 0.98
N TRP A 341 1.02 -7.76 2.15
CA TRP A 341 -0.07 -7.06 2.84
C TRP A 341 0.32 -5.65 3.30
N LEU A 342 1.54 -5.49 3.81
CA LEU A 342 2.08 -4.17 4.19
C LEU A 342 2.25 -3.25 2.97
N SER A 343 2.85 -3.76 1.89
CA SER A 343 3.03 -2.98 0.67
C SER A 343 1.70 -2.60 0.01
N LEU A 344 0.69 -3.47 0.12
CA LEU A 344 -0.67 -3.19 -0.36
C LEU A 344 -1.28 -1.98 0.38
N GLY A 345 -1.16 -1.93 1.71
CA GLY A 345 -1.65 -0.81 2.52
C GLY A 345 -1.00 0.53 2.14
N GLU A 346 0.31 0.52 1.89
CA GLU A 346 1.04 1.72 1.42
C GLU A 346 0.56 2.18 0.04
N ARG A 347 0.40 1.27 -0.91
CA ARG A 347 -0.07 1.56 -2.28
C ARG A 347 -1.50 2.10 -2.28
N ILE A 348 -2.40 1.50 -1.50
CA ILE A 348 -3.79 1.97 -1.36
C ILE A 348 -3.79 3.42 -0.85
N THR A 349 -3.04 3.70 0.22
CA THR A 349 -2.95 5.05 0.79
C THR A 349 -2.42 6.06 -0.22
N ASP A 350 -1.37 5.69 -0.99
CA ASP A 350 -0.81 6.58 -2.01
C ASP A 350 -1.80 6.89 -3.13
N MET A 351 -2.56 5.89 -3.57
CA MET A 351 -3.47 6.05 -4.71
C MET A 351 -4.75 6.79 -4.34
N ILE A 352 -5.33 6.57 -3.14
CA ILE A 352 -6.52 7.29 -2.70
C ILE A 352 -6.32 8.82 -2.74
N PHE A 353 -5.15 9.31 -2.33
CA PHE A 353 -4.88 10.75 -2.33
C PHE A 353 -4.52 11.32 -3.72
N ARG A 354 -4.23 10.46 -4.71
CA ARG A 354 -3.93 10.85 -6.10
C ARG A 354 -5.08 10.62 -7.08
N MET A 355 -6.28 10.36 -6.58
CA MET A 355 -7.46 9.98 -7.38
C MET A 355 -7.89 11.01 -8.43
N GLU A 356 -7.46 12.26 -8.30
CA GLU A 356 -7.73 13.31 -9.30
C GLU A 356 -7.06 13.05 -10.65
N GLU A 357 -6.01 12.21 -10.68
CA GLU A 357 -5.27 11.88 -11.89
C GLU A 357 -5.89 10.72 -12.69
N PHE A 358 -6.89 10.03 -12.12
CA PHE A 358 -7.50 8.85 -12.74
C PHE A 358 -8.95 9.12 -13.15
N PRO A 359 -9.24 9.40 -14.45
CA PRO A 359 -10.61 9.47 -14.95
C PRO A 359 -11.33 8.11 -14.79
N GLU A 360 -12.67 8.14 -14.62
CA GLU A 360 -13.49 6.92 -14.50
C GLU A 360 -13.23 5.88 -15.63
N ASP A 361 -12.87 6.34 -16.81
CA ASP A 361 -12.51 5.51 -17.96
C ASP A 361 -11.22 4.70 -17.77
N PHE A 362 -10.30 5.15 -16.91
CA PHE A 362 -9.06 4.43 -16.65
C PHE A 362 -9.31 3.15 -15.85
N VAL A 363 -10.20 3.19 -14.88
CA VAL A 363 -10.58 2.01 -14.08
C VAL A 363 -11.36 1.01 -14.93
N GLY A 364 -12.13 1.48 -15.93
CA GLY A 364 -12.80 0.63 -16.93
C GLY A 364 -11.83 0.02 -17.95
N SER A 365 -10.77 0.74 -18.34
CA SER A 365 -9.84 0.29 -19.39
C SER A 365 -8.86 -0.79 -18.91
N THR A 366 -8.43 -0.77 -17.65
CA THR A 366 -7.58 -1.83 -17.08
C THR A 366 -8.29 -3.17 -17.00
N TRP A 367 -9.60 -3.18 -16.80
CA TRP A 367 -10.40 -4.40 -16.80
C TRP A 367 -10.68 -4.93 -18.22
N VAL A 368 -10.85 -4.05 -19.19
CA VAL A 368 -11.04 -4.43 -20.61
C VAL A 368 -9.72 -4.94 -21.20
N GLY A 369 -8.56 -4.35 -20.83
CA GLY A 369 -7.25 -4.83 -21.25
C GLY A 369 -6.94 -6.24 -20.71
N GLY A 370 -7.27 -6.53 -19.45
CA GLY A 370 -7.11 -7.87 -18.88
C GLY A 370 -7.99 -8.94 -19.54
N ALA A 371 -9.19 -8.58 -20.01
CA ALA A 371 -10.06 -9.49 -20.74
C ALA A 371 -9.56 -9.75 -22.17
N GLU A 372 -8.92 -8.77 -22.82
CA GLU A 372 -8.32 -8.95 -24.15
C GLU A 372 -7.01 -9.74 -24.09
N GLU A 373 -6.17 -9.56 -23.10
CA GLU A 373 -4.98 -10.39 -22.88
C GLU A 373 -5.34 -11.85 -22.62
N HIS A 374 -6.40 -12.13 -21.86
CA HIS A 374 -6.89 -13.50 -21.69
C HIS A 374 -7.45 -14.09 -22.98
N LYS A 375 -8.07 -13.30 -23.87
CA LYS A 375 -8.49 -13.77 -25.20
C LYS A 375 -7.31 -14.04 -26.11
N GLN A 376 -6.26 -13.21 -26.07
CA GLN A 376 -5.05 -13.44 -26.86
C GLN A 376 -4.25 -14.65 -26.34
N ALA A 377 -4.16 -14.86 -25.04
CA ALA A 377 -3.52 -16.04 -24.47
C ALA A 377 -4.29 -17.32 -24.78
N ALA A 378 -5.63 -17.29 -24.80
CA ALA A 378 -6.46 -18.42 -25.20
C ALA A 378 -6.38 -18.70 -26.71
N SER A 379 -6.16 -17.70 -27.55
CA SER A 379 -6.00 -17.87 -29.00
C SER A 379 -4.58 -18.29 -29.41
N ALA A 380 -3.56 -17.95 -28.61
CA ALA A 380 -2.19 -18.37 -28.85
C ALA A 380 -1.92 -19.85 -28.47
N GLY A 381 -2.82 -20.50 -27.76
CA GLY A 381 -2.76 -21.92 -27.41
C GLY A 381 -3.29 -22.88 -28.47
N GLN A 382 -3.83 -22.39 -29.59
CA GLN A 382 -4.16 -23.22 -30.75
C GLN A 382 -2.92 -23.38 -31.62
N TYR A 383 -2.03 -24.29 -31.25
CA TYR A 383 -1.05 -24.82 -32.18
C TYR A 383 -1.76 -25.60 -33.28
N ASP A 384 -1.52 -25.17 -34.49
CA ASP A 384 -1.92 -25.78 -35.76
C ASP A 384 -1.22 -27.16 -35.85
N ASP A 385 -1.95 -28.24 -35.54
CA ASP A 385 -1.49 -29.59 -35.72
C ASP A 385 -1.91 -30.09 -37.09
N SER A 386 -1.29 -29.54 -38.14
CA SER A 386 -1.39 -30.01 -39.50
C SER A 386 -0.05 -30.51 -40.01
N SER A 387 0.41 -31.66 -39.53
CA SER A 387 1.22 -32.59 -40.34
C SER A 387 1.49 -33.91 -39.56
N SER A 388 0.76 -34.89 -39.79
CA SER A 388 1.20 -36.19 -40.31
C SER A 388 0.18 -37.30 -40.00
N SER A 389 -0.30 -37.85 -41.07
CA SER A 389 -1.05 -39.09 -41.14
C SER A 389 -0.20 -40.27 -40.65
N ALA A 390 -0.73 -41.09 -39.76
CA ALA A 390 -0.82 -42.56 -39.93
C ALA A 390 -1.13 -43.24 -38.60
N ASN A 391 -2.29 -43.85 -38.60
CA ASN A 391 -2.55 -45.21 -38.13
C ASN A 391 -2.50 -45.54 -36.67
N ASP A 392 -3.61 -46.04 -36.25
CA ASP A 392 -3.96 -47.19 -35.43
C ASP A 392 -4.68 -46.90 -34.11
N GLY A 393 -5.84 -47.56 -34.07
CA GLY A 393 -6.87 -47.44 -33.05
C GLY A 393 -6.47 -47.93 -31.66
N ALA A 394 -6.96 -47.20 -30.70
CA ALA A 394 -7.44 -47.71 -29.40
C ALA A 394 -8.21 -46.58 -28.71
N GLU A 395 -9.51 -46.78 -28.47
CA GLU A 395 -10.33 -45.92 -27.59
C GLU A 395 -9.78 -45.97 -26.14
N PRO A 396 -9.63 -44.83 -25.48
CA PRO A 396 -9.39 -44.82 -24.04
C PRO A 396 -10.71 -44.93 -23.27
N GLU A 397 -10.79 -45.93 -22.44
CA GLU A 397 -11.86 -46.19 -21.47
C GLU A 397 -12.18 -44.98 -20.58
N ARG A 398 -13.47 -44.61 -20.56
CA ARG A 398 -14.01 -43.61 -19.63
C ARG A 398 -14.01 -44.16 -18.20
N LEU A 399 -13.20 -43.61 -17.33
CA LEU A 399 -13.20 -43.85 -15.89
C LEU A 399 -14.52 -43.32 -15.27
N LYS A 400 -15.26 -44.25 -14.63
CA LYS A 400 -16.49 -43.97 -13.88
C LYS A 400 -16.16 -43.31 -12.54
N PRO A 401 -16.98 -42.39 -12.01
CA PRO A 401 -16.75 -41.77 -10.72
C PRO A 401 -16.96 -42.76 -9.58
N ILE A 402 -16.04 -42.77 -8.63
CA ILE A 402 -16.07 -43.57 -7.39
C ILE A 402 -17.18 -43.01 -6.48
N ARG A 403 -18.20 -43.80 -6.21
CA ARG A 403 -19.20 -43.56 -5.17
C ARG A 403 -18.60 -43.96 -3.82
N ASN A 404 -18.39 -43.02 -2.95
CA ASN A 404 -18.14 -43.26 -1.54
C ASN A 404 -19.43 -43.82 -0.89
N ARG A 405 -19.33 -45.01 -0.34
CA ARG A 405 -20.24 -45.57 0.67
C ARG A 405 -19.44 -45.71 1.96
N GLY A 406 -19.99 -45.19 3.02
CA GLY A 406 -19.56 -45.40 4.40
C GLY A 406 -19.61 -44.14 5.21
#